data_0372f30486eaadee635eac6116d935ee
#
_entry.id   0372f30486eaadee635eac6116d935ee
#
_cell.length_a   1.000
_cell.length_b   1.000
_cell.length_c   1.000
_cell.angle_alpha   90.00
_cell.angle_beta   90.00
_cell.angle_gamma   90.00
#
_symmetry.space_group_name_H-M   'P 1'
#
loop_
_entity.id
_entity.type
_entity.pdbx_description
1 polymer ?
#
loop_
_entity_poly.entity_id
_entity_poly.type
_entity_poly.pdbx_seq_one_letter_code
_entity_poly.pdbx_strand_id
1 'polypeptide(L)'
;MSKGFPMLPQAARAIERLRAAGHEAWIVGGCVRDVLLGRTPTDYDLTTSALPEETEAVFAGERLIETGLQHGTVTVLLEGVPLEITTYRVDGGYTDARHPDGVTFTRSLREDAARRDFTINAMAYAPGEGLQDFFGGQADLSAGVIRAVGEADRRCKTFFTVFAELVS
;
A
#
# COMPACT_ATOMS: atom_id res chain seq x y z
N MET A 1 -22.58 10.25 13.28
CA MET A 1 -22.14 9.01 12.66
C MET A 1 -21.00 9.29 11.71
N SER A 2 -19.83 8.81 12.02
CA SER A 2 -18.71 9.05 11.11
C SER A 2 -18.93 8.23 9.85
N LYS A 3 -18.87 8.90 8.73
CA LYS A 3 -18.82 8.19 7.47
C LYS A 3 -17.47 7.49 7.44
N GLY A 4 -17.49 6.18 7.52
CA GLY A 4 -16.26 5.44 7.39
C GLY A 4 -15.59 5.76 6.07
N PHE A 5 -14.29 5.54 6.03
CA PHE A 5 -13.53 5.66 4.80
C PHE A 5 -14.11 4.63 3.81
N PRO A 6 -14.63 5.07 2.66
CA PRO A 6 -15.26 4.12 1.73
C PRO A 6 -14.21 3.15 1.19
N MET A 7 -14.43 1.86 1.41
CA MET A 7 -13.56 0.85 0.86
C MET A 7 -14.37 -0.40 0.58
N LEU A 8 -13.83 -1.21 -0.32
CA LEU A 8 -14.47 -2.45 -0.72
C LEU A 8 -14.59 -3.39 0.48
N PRO A 9 -15.77 -4.02 0.69
CA PRO A 9 -15.92 -4.93 1.84
C PRO A 9 -14.91 -6.06 1.87
N GLN A 10 -14.51 -6.57 0.71
CA GLN A 10 -13.51 -7.64 0.63
C GLN A 10 -12.15 -7.16 1.16
N ALA A 11 -11.77 -5.92 0.83
CA ALA A 11 -10.54 -5.35 1.34
C ALA A 11 -10.59 -5.19 2.87
N ALA A 12 -11.73 -4.72 3.38
CA ALA A 12 -11.91 -4.58 4.82
C ALA A 12 -11.82 -5.94 5.53
N ARG A 13 -12.43 -6.96 4.95
CA ARG A 13 -12.37 -8.31 5.52
C ARG A 13 -10.96 -8.89 5.50
N ALA A 14 -10.20 -8.62 4.44
CA ALA A 14 -8.83 -9.08 4.37
C ALA A 14 -7.99 -8.44 5.48
N ILE A 15 -8.15 -7.15 5.69
CA ILE A 15 -7.46 -6.46 6.78
C ILE A 15 -7.85 -7.08 8.12
N GLU A 16 -9.13 -7.31 8.32
CA GLU A 16 -9.61 -7.89 9.57
C GLU A 16 -9.02 -9.27 9.83
N ARG A 17 -8.97 -10.11 8.80
CA ARG A 17 -8.39 -11.45 8.93
C ARG A 17 -6.91 -11.41 9.28
N LEU A 18 -6.16 -10.52 8.65
CA LEU A 18 -4.74 -10.38 8.96
C LEU A 18 -4.54 -9.89 10.38
N ARG A 19 -5.35 -8.92 10.81
CA ARG A 19 -5.25 -8.39 12.17
C ARG A 19 -5.66 -9.41 13.22
N ALA A 20 -6.67 -10.20 12.92
CA ALA A 20 -7.10 -11.26 13.83
C ALA A 20 -6.01 -12.32 14.01
N ALA A 21 -5.14 -12.47 13.02
CA ALA A 21 -4.00 -13.41 13.11
C ALA A 21 -2.77 -12.76 13.75
N GLY A 22 -2.87 -11.52 14.22
CA GLY A 22 -1.78 -10.85 14.92
C GLY A 22 -0.88 -9.99 14.05
N HIS A 23 -1.28 -9.73 12.80
CA HIS A 23 -0.47 -8.92 11.89
C HIS A 23 -1.09 -7.54 11.67
N GLU A 24 -0.26 -6.59 11.28
CA GLU A 24 -0.74 -5.30 10.82
C GLU A 24 -1.18 -5.43 9.37
N ALA A 25 -2.15 -4.65 8.96
CA ALA A 25 -2.59 -4.64 7.56
C ALA A 25 -3.30 -3.33 7.25
N TRP A 26 -3.07 -2.84 6.03
CA TRP A 26 -3.57 -1.54 5.57
C TRP A 26 -3.84 -1.60 4.08
N ILE A 27 -4.80 -0.79 3.60
CA ILE A 27 -4.81 -0.48 2.17
C ILE A 27 -3.83 0.66 1.94
N VAL A 28 -3.17 0.65 0.79
CA VAL A 28 -2.09 1.61 0.50
C VAL A 28 -2.13 2.04 -0.96
N GLY A 29 -1.43 3.10 -1.24
CA GLY A 29 -1.15 3.53 -2.60
C GLY A 29 -2.30 4.25 -3.25
N GLY A 30 -2.49 3.96 -4.54
CA GLY A 30 -3.46 4.69 -5.35
C GLY A 30 -4.88 4.59 -4.88
N CYS A 31 -5.27 3.48 -4.24
CA CYS A 31 -6.65 3.36 -3.76
C CYS A 31 -6.93 4.35 -2.63
N VAL A 32 -5.97 4.59 -1.74
CA VAL A 32 -6.14 5.58 -0.68
C VAL A 32 -6.25 6.97 -1.30
N ARG A 33 -5.35 7.28 -2.23
CA ARG A 33 -5.39 8.56 -2.93
C ARG A 33 -6.73 8.76 -3.63
N ASP A 34 -7.21 7.76 -4.34
CA ASP A 34 -8.44 7.87 -5.11
C ASP A 34 -9.64 8.10 -4.20
N VAL A 35 -9.72 7.41 -3.08
CA VAL A 35 -10.82 7.62 -2.14
C VAL A 35 -10.78 9.05 -1.59
N LEU A 36 -9.59 9.56 -1.27
CA LEU A 36 -9.47 10.93 -0.78
C LEU A 36 -9.87 11.95 -1.83
N LEU A 37 -9.77 11.59 -3.11
CA LEU A 37 -10.23 12.44 -4.21
C LEU A 37 -11.71 12.26 -4.54
N GLY A 38 -12.41 11.41 -3.80
CA GLY A 38 -13.82 11.12 -4.06
C GLY A 38 -14.05 10.17 -5.21
N ARG A 39 -13.02 9.42 -5.61
CA ARG A 39 -13.11 8.46 -6.69
C ARG A 39 -13.26 7.04 -6.14
N THR A 40 -13.81 6.15 -6.95
CA THR A 40 -13.91 4.73 -6.60
C THR A 40 -12.69 4.02 -7.15
N PRO A 41 -11.87 3.44 -6.28
CA PRO A 41 -10.69 2.70 -6.77
C PRO A 41 -11.11 1.45 -7.55
N THR A 42 -10.33 1.12 -8.56
CA THR A 42 -10.53 -0.10 -9.34
C THR A 42 -9.77 -1.27 -8.75
N ASP A 43 -8.64 -0.99 -8.13
CA ASP A 43 -7.78 -2.02 -7.54
C ASP A 43 -7.46 -1.63 -6.11
N TYR A 44 -7.35 -2.64 -5.25
CA TYR A 44 -6.95 -2.42 -3.87
C TYR A 44 -5.66 -3.18 -3.59
N ASP A 45 -4.63 -2.42 -3.19
CA ASP A 45 -3.37 -2.99 -2.74
C ASP A 45 -3.33 -2.92 -1.23
N LEU A 46 -2.92 -4.01 -0.61
CA LEU A 46 -2.76 -4.08 0.83
C LEU A 46 -1.29 -4.26 1.16
N THR A 47 -0.90 -3.74 2.31
CA THR A 47 0.43 -4.00 2.85
C THR A 47 0.26 -4.55 4.27
N THR A 48 1.17 -5.43 4.67
CA THR A 48 1.02 -6.14 5.94
C THR A 48 2.38 -6.44 6.54
N SER A 49 2.41 -6.61 7.86
CA SER A 49 3.61 -7.10 8.54
C SER A 49 3.78 -8.61 8.39
N ALA A 50 2.76 -9.32 7.93
CA ALA A 50 2.83 -10.76 7.72
C ALA A 50 3.80 -11.09 6.60
N LEU A 51 4.65 -12.10 6.79
CA LEU A 51 5.49 -12.62 5.73
C LEU A 51 4.61 -13.31 4.69
N PRO A 52 5.08 -13.49 3.46
CA PRO A 52 4.25 -14.12 2.42
C PRO A 52 3.64 -15.44 2.84
N GLU A 53 4.42 -16.31 3.47
CA GLU A 53 3.91 -17.60 3.94
C GLU A 53 2.90 -17.44 5.07
N GLU A 54 3.03 -16.41 5.88
CA GLU A 54 2.04 -16.11 6.90
C GLU A 54 0.75 -15.62 6.29
N THR A 55 0.86 -14.78 5.25
CA THR A 55 -0.31 -14.33 4.51
C THR A 55 -1.05 -15.50 3.88
N GLU A 56 -0.29 -16.42 3.27
CA GLU A 56 -0.89 -17.61 2.69
C GLU A 56 -1.64 -18.43 3.72
N ALA A 57 -1.07 -18.55 4.92
CA ALA A 57 -1.72 -19.29 6.00
C ALA A 57 -3.03 -18.63 6.44
N VAL A 58 -3.04 -17.30 6.52
CA VAL A 58 -4.24 -16.55 6.91
C VAL A 58 -5.37 -16.80 5.91
N PHE A 59 -5.03 -16.92 4.64
CA PHE A 59 -6.02 -17.09 3.57
C PHE A 59 -6.04 -18.50 3.00
N ALA A 60 -5.72 -19.48 3.83
CA ALA A 60 -5.59 -20.86 3.37
C ALA A 60 -6.85 -21.43 2.72
N GLY A 61 -8.03 -20.94 3.07
CA GLY A 61 -9.27 -21.40 2.47
C GLY A 61 -9.66 -20.69 1.18
N GLU A 62 -8.87 -19.72 0.75
CA GLU A 62 -9.18 -18.92 -0.41
C GLU A 62 -8.28 -19.31 -1.57
N ARG A 63 -8.65 -18.83 -2.75
CA ARG A 63 -7.80 -19.05 -3.92
C ARG A 63 -6.65 -18.04 -3.91
N LEU A 64 -5.44 -18.57 -3.97
CA LEU A 64 -4.23 -17.77 -3.97
C LEU A 64 -3.55 -17.83 -5.31
N ILE A 65 -3.02 -16.69 -5.76
CA ILE A 65 -2.27 -16.61 -7.00
C ILE A 65 -0.87 -16.13 -6.65
N GLU A 66 0.11 -16.96 -6.91
CA GLU A 66 1.49 -16.69 -6.52
C GLU A 66 2.25 -15.96 -7.61
N THR A 67 1.86 -14.73 -7.88
CA THR A 67 2.46 -13.97 -8.99
C THR A 67 3.55 -13.00 -8.56
N GLY A 68 3.98 -12.99 -7.36
CA GLY A 68 4.99 -12.04 -6.93
C GLY A 68 5.64 -12.39 -5.64
N LEU A 69 5.72 -13.69 -5.35
CA LEU A 69 6.29 -14.15 -4.09
C LEU A 69 7.70 -13.66 -3.86
N GLN A 70 8.50 -13.59 -4.93
CA GLN A 70 9.89 -13.14 -4.80
C GLN A 70 9.96 -11.66 -4.40
N HIS A 71 8.87 -10.92 -4.59
CA HIS A 71 8.79 -9.52 -4.18
C HIS A 71 7.93 -9.36 -2.92
N GLY A 72 7.47 -10.47 -2.36
CA GLY A 72 6.68 -10.45 -1.14
C GLY A 72 5.20 -10.23 -1.35
N THR A 73 4.69 -10.42 -2.57
CA THR A 73 3.28 -10.20 -2.89
C THR A 73 2.54 -11.53 -3.05
N VAL A 74 1.41 -11.62 -2.37
CA VAL A 74 0.47 -12.73 -2.55
C VAL A 74 -0.84 -12.12 -3.03
N THR A 75 -1.38 -12.64 -4.13
CA THR A 75 -2.68 -12.20 -4.60
C THR A 75 -3.73 -13.19 -4.08
N VAL A 76 -4.68 -12.66 -3.34
CA VAL A 76 -5.78 -13.45 -2.76
C VAL A 76 -7.05 -13.11 -3.50
N LEU A 77 -7.74 -14.14 -3.98
CA LEU A 77 -9.05 -13.94 -4.58
C LEU A 77 -10.10 -14.13 -3.49
N LEU A 78 -10.58 -13.03 -2.95
CA LEU A 78 -11.53 -13.06 -1.84
C LEU A 78 -12.91 -12.67 -2.35
N GLU A 79 -13.85 -13.62 -2.28
CA GLU A 79 -15.22 -13.40 -2.76
C GLU A 79 -15.24 -12.82 -4.17
N GLY A 80 -14.40 -13.34 -5.04
CA GLY A 80 -14.32 -12.92 -6.43
C GLY A 80 -13.50 -11.67 -6.69
N VAL A 81 -12.93 -11.06 -5.67
CA VAL A 81 -12.14 -9.85 -5.81
C VAL A 81 -10.67 -10.15 -5.59
N PRO A 82 -9.81 -9.85 -6.58
CA PRO A 82 -8.37 -10.04 -6.38
C PRO A 82 -7.80 -8.91 -5.53
N LEU A 83 -7.08 -9.28 -4.50
CA LEU A 83 -6.42 -8.34 -3.60
C LEU A 83 -4.94 -8.68 -3.59
N GLU A 84 -4.11 -7.69 -3.89
CA GLU A 84 -2.67 -7.87 -3.84
C GLU A 84 -2.19 -7.47 -2.46
N ILE A 85 -1.62 -8.42 -1.74
CA ILE A 85 -1.17 -8.24 -0.37
C ILE A 85 0.34 -8.39 -0.35
N THR A 86 1.04 -7.31 -0.01
CA THR A 86 2.50 -7.27 -0.02
C THR A 86 3.03 -7.11 1.39
N THR A 87 4.03 -7.91 1.75
CA THR A 87 4.72 -7.76 3.02
C THR A 87 5.49 -6.43 3.05
N TYR A 88 5.51 -5.77 4.18
CA TYR A 88 6.31 -4.56 4.37
C TYR A 88 7.73 -4.83 3.92
N ARG A 89 8.28 -3.94 3.12
CA ARG A 89 9.62 -4.12 2.59
C ARG A 89 10.35 -2.80 2.44
N VAL A 90 11.66 -2.88 2.42
CA VAL A 90 12.51 -1.75 2.12
C VAL A 90 13.30 -2.05 0.85
N ASP A 91 13.59 -1.00 0.09
CA ASP A 91 14.39 -1.14 -1.11
C ASP A 91 15.87 -1.09 -0.69
N GLY A 92 16.43 -2.25 -0.46
CA GLY A 92 17.81 -2.32 0.00
C GLY A 92 18.74 -3.01 -0.98
N GLY A 93 18.29 -3.18 -2.18
CA GLY A 93 18.92 -4.08 -3.11
C GLY A 93 20.34 -3.79 -3.48
N TYR A 94 20.81 -2.57 -3.33
CA TYR A 94 22.15 -2.26 -3.77
C TYR A 94 23.24 -2.91 -2.92
N THR A 95 22.90 -3.31 -1.72
CA THR A 95 23.89 -3.88 -0.80
C THR A 95 24.18 -5.33 -1.06
N ASP A 96 23.34 -5.99 -1.81
CA ASP A 96 23.51 -7.41 -2.10
C ASP A 96 23.36 -7.66 -3.60
N ALA A 97 24.48 -7.63 -4.28
CA ALA A 97 24.50 -7.83 -5.72
C ALA A 97 24.02 -9.23 -6.14
N ARG A 98 24.03 -10.17 -5.21
CA ARG A 98 23.59 -11.53 -5.50
C ARG A 98 22.08 -11.66 -5.53
N HIS A 99 21.40 -10.65 -5.02
CA HIS A 99 19.95 -10.61 -5.02
C HIS A 99 19.48 -9.30 -5.61
N PRO A 100 19.67 -9.11 -6.93
CA PRO A 100 19.31 -7.83 -7.58
C PRO A 100 17.84 -7.52 -7.44
N ASP A 101 17.02 -8.56 -7.32
CA ASP A 101 15.60 -8.38 -7.06
C ASP A 101 15.29 -8.57 -5.58
N GLY A 102 16.33 -8.56 -4.76
CA GLY A 102 16.18 -8.84 -3.35
C GLY A 102 15.35 -7.81 -2.64
N VAL A 103 14.38 -8.29 -1.91
CA VAL A 103 13.54 -7.46 -1.06
C VAL A 103 13.91 -7.79 0.36
N THR A 104 14.12 -6.76 1.16
CA THR A 104 14.31 -6.95 2.58
C THR A 104 13.00 -6.61 3.27
N PHE A 105 12.45 -7.57 3.98
CA PHE A 105 11.19 -7.34 4.70
C PHE A 105 11.45 -6.56 5.97
N THR A 106 10.48 -5.76 6.37
CA THR A 106 10.55 -4.97 7.60
C THR A 106 9.24 -5.12 8.35
N ARG A 107 9.22 -4.70 9.59
CA ARG A 107 8.00 -4.68 10.37
C ARG A 107 7.43 -3.27 10.52
N SER A 108 8.02 -2.32 9.82
CA SER A 108 7.64 -0.91 9.93
C SER A 108 6.84 -0.45 8.72
N LEU A 109 5.61 -0.04 8.96
CA LEU A 109 4.78 0.57 7.92
C LEU A 109 5.44 1.82 7.37
N ARG A 110 6.07 2.61 8.24
CA ARG A 110 6.74 3.83 7.80
C ARG A 110 7.86 3.53 6.80
N GLU A 111 8.62 2.48 7.06
CA GLU A 111 9.68 2.09 6.12
C GLU A 111 9.10 1.61 4.79
N ASP A 112 8.00 0.88 4.85
CA ASP A 112 7.33 0.44 3.63
C ASP A 112 6.81 1.64 2.84
N ALA A 113 6.26 2.63 3.52
CA ALA A 113 5.79 3.85 2.86
C ALA A 113 6.94 4.65 2.27
N ALA A 114 8.10 4.64 2.94
CA ALA A 114 9.26 5.44 2.52
C ALA A 114 9.84 5.00 1.18
N ARG A 115 9.61 3.76 0.76
CA ARG A 115 10.12 3.26 -0.52
C ARG A 115 9.24 3.65 -1.71
N ARG A 116 8.08 4.22 -1.46
CA ARG A 116 7.17 4.55 -2.54
C ARG A 116 7.61 5.80 -3.26
N ASP A 117 7.10 5.98 -4.47
CA ASP A 117 7.57 7.05 -5.34
C ASP A 117 7.13 8.44 -4.88
N PHE A 118 5.83 8.61 -4.64
CA PHE A 118 5.28 9.93 -4.34
C PHE A 118 4.53 9.92 -3.02
N THR A 119 4.53 11.09 -2.36
CA THR A 119 3.85 11.24 -1.07
C THR A 119 2.37 10.91 -1.16
N ILE A 120 1.71 11.28 -2.26
CA ILE A 120 0.28 10.99 -2.44
C ILE A 120 -0.01 9.50 -2.57
N ASN A 121 1.00 8.70 -2.86
CA ASN A 121 0.88 7.24 -2.94
C ASN A 121 1.48 6.54 -1.72
N ALA A 122 1.94 7.31 -0.74
CA ALA A 122 2.59 6.76 0.44
C ALA A 122 1.72 6.86 1.69
N MET A 123 0.42 6.87 1.50
CA MET A 123 -0.55 6.90 2.59
C MET A 123 -1.18 5.52 2.76
N ALA A 124 -1.52 5.18 3.99
CA ALA A 124 -2.14 3.91 4.32
C ALA A 124 -3.39 4.14 5.16
N TYR A 125 -4.36 3.26 5.02
CA TYR A 125 -5.58 3.35 5.81
C TYR A 125 -6.03 1.97 6.26
N ALA A 126 -6.55 1.88 7.47
CA ALA A 126 -7.21 0.68 7.96
C ALA A 126 -8.38 1.08 8.85
N PRO A 127 -9.50 0.33 8.76
CA PRO A 127 -10.64 0.60 9.64
C PRO A 127 -10.22 0.49 11.11
N GLY A 128 -10.63 1.46 11.90
CA GLY A 128 -10.29 1.50 13.32
C GLY A 128 -8.94 2.13 13.63
N GLU A 129 -8.03 2.19 12.67
CA GLU A 129 -6.71 2.80 12.86
C GLU A 129 -6.61 4.17 12.21
N GLY A 130 -7.40 4.40 11.17
CA GLY A 130 -7.39 5.66 10.48
C GLY A 130 -6.33 5.77 9.40
N LEU A 131 -6.11 6.99 8.94
CA LEU A 131 -5.16 7.29 7.88
C LEU A 131 -3.77 7.50 8.47
N GLN A 132 -2.79 6.84 7.88
CA GLN A 132 -1.38 7.02 8.23
C GLN A 132 -0.70 7.76 7.09
N ASP A 133 -0.22 8.95 7.37
CA ASP A 133 0.35 9.85 6.37
C ASP A 133 1.69 10.37 6.87
N PHE A 134 2.74 9.60 6.66
CA PHE A 134 4.06 9.90 7.21
C PHE A 134 4.80 11.01 6.48
N PHE A 135 4.43 11.28 5.23
CA PHE A 135 5.21 12.16 4.37
C PHE A 135 4.43 13.33 3.81
N GLY A 136 3.25 13.60 4.36
CA GLY A 136 2.48 14.77 3.95
C GLY A 136 1.72 14.60 2.64
N GLY A 137 1.37 13.37 2.30
CA GLY A 137 0.65 13.10 1.05
C GLY A 137 -0.72 13.76 0.98
N GLN A 138 -1.40 13.86 2.11
CA GLN A 138 -2.72 14.47 2.15
C GLN A 138 -2.66 15.96 1.82
N ALA A 139 -1.67 16.65 2.38
CA ALA A 139 -1.45 18.07 2.10
C ALA A 139 -1.06 18.27 0.64
N ASP A 140 -0.19 17.41 0.11
CA ASP A 140 0.24 17.50 -1.28
C ASP A 140 -0.94 17.23 -2.21
N LEU A 141 -1.79 16.27 -1.87
CA LEU A 141 -2.96 15.96 -2.66
C LEU A 141 -3.92 17.16 -2.73
N SER A 142 -4.16 17.80 -1.59
CA SER A 142 -5.02 18.99 -1.54
C SER A 142 -4.43 20.17 -2.30
N ALA A 143 -3.11 20.29 -2.31
CA ALA A 143 -2.42 21.38 -2.98
C ALA A 143 -2.20 21.13 -4.47
N GLY A 144 -2.50 19.94 -4.97
CA GLY A 144 -2.24 19.60 -6.35
C GLY A 144 -0.77 19.39 -6.65
N VAL A 145 -0.03 18.84 -5.70
CA VAL A 145 1.42 18.67 -5.79
C VAL A 145 1.79 17.20 -5.88
N ILE A 146 2.65 16.86 -6.80
CA ILE A 146 3.29 15.54 -6.85
C ILE A 146 4.72 15.71 -6.38
N ARG A 147 5.02 15.08 -5.26
CA ARG A 147 6.32 15.21 -4.60
C ARG A 147 6.89 13.84 -4.31
N ALA A 148 8.17 13.65 -4.61
CA ALA A 148 8.84 12.40 -4.30
C ALA A 148 8.98 12.21 -2.79
N VAL A 149 8.92 10.97 -2.36
CA VAL A 149 9.13 10.63 -0.96
C VAL A 149 10.64 10.68 -0.68
N GLY A 150 10.98 11.17 0.51
CA GLY A 150 12.37 11.19 0.96
C GLY A 150 13.16 12.33 0.38
N GLU A 151 14.35 12.03 -0.15
CA GLU A 151 15.23 13.04 -0.70
C GLU A 151 14.80 13.48 -2.08
N ALA A 152 13.73 14.23 -2.11
CA ALA A 152 13.12 14.68 -3.36
C ALA A 152 14.03 15.57 -4.19
N ASP A 153 14.96 16.26 -3.55
CA ASP A 153 15.86 17.17 -4.23
C ASP A 153 16.76 16.50 -5.24
N ARG A 154 16.94 15.20 -5.11
CA ARG A 154 17.91 14.50 -5.97
C ARG A 154 17.41 14.24 -7.36
N ARG A 155 16.14 13.98 -7.54
CA ARG A 155 15.65 13.55 -8.84
C ARG A 155 14.24 13.93 -9.11
N CYS A 156 13.64 14.63 -8.21
CA CYS A 156 12.26 14.91 -8.40
C CYS A 156 11.94 16.31 -8.06
N LYS A 157 11.15 16.84 -8.87
CA LYS A 157 10.60 18.15 -8.71
C LYS A 157 9.15 17.99 -8.35
N THR A 158 8.48 19.07 -8.25
CA THR A 158 7.04 19.08 -8.10
C THR A 158 6.43 19.12 -9.49
N PHE A 159 5.48 18.23 -9.75
CA PHE A 159 4.91 18.10 -11.08
C PHE A 159 3.42 18.40 -11.05
N PHE A 160 3.07 19.66 -11.24
CA PHE A 160 1.69 20.09 -11.15
C PHE A 160 0.85 19.63 -12.33
N THR A 161 1.43 19.64 -13.51
CA THR A 161 0.69 19.31 -14.71
C THR A 161 0.15 17.90 -14.69
N VAL A 162 1.01 16.96 -14.30
CA VAL A 162 0.61 15.57 -14.24
C VAL A 162 -0.50 15.38 -13.21
N PHE A 163 -0.39 16.07 -12.10
CA PHE A 163 -1.42 15.99 -11.08
C PHE A 163 -2.76 16.49 -11.61
N ALA A 164 -2.75 17.60 -12.32
CA ALA A 164 -3.98 18.16 -12.87
C ALA A 164 -4.68 17.16 -13.79
N GLU A 165 -3.93 16.42 -14.58
CA GLU A 165 -4.50 15.39 -15.44
C GLU A 165 -5.07 14.23 -14.65
N LEU A 166 -4.42 13.87 -13.56
CA LEU A 166 -4.89 12.77 -12.72
C LEU A 166 -6.20 13.07 -12.02
N VAL A 167 -6.44 14.34 -11.68
CA VAL A 167 -7.64 14.71 -10.94
C VAL A 167 -8.77 15.22 -11.84
N SER A 168 -8.49 15.50 -13.07
CA SER A 168 -9.54 15.91 -14.01
C SER A 168 -10.24 14.69 -14.68
#